data_30952f172bd3b1e859cdf7931e9545fa
#
_entry.id   30952f172bd3b1e859cdf7931e9545fa
#
_cell.length_a   1.000
_cell.length_b   1.000
_cell.length_c   1.000
_cell.angle_alpha   90.00
_cell.angle_beta   90.00
_cell.angle_gamma   90.00
#
_symmetry.space_group_name_H-M   'P 1'
#
loop_
_entity.id
_entity.type
_entity.pdbx_description
1 polymer ?
#
loop_
_entity_poly.entity_id
_entity_poly.type
_entity_poly.pdbx_seq_one_letter_code
_entity_poly.pdbx_strand_id
1 'polypeptide(L)'
;TTINISPLEAPIHGILNSMVGNADFGGINIAYENPTRAEVSLNMSTLDSSGNLVFRESFYTSQANNSYSFRGYDSVPTVFVIYVEDKWGNQTETRSFEVTPLEDVFLDKAYWAIESMPGDESFSEYGFSANQIWDGYWSNQWNCGHTNFLPLPHQLTLDLGQTTKLNRFKLYQRGGSELYKHGNPKIFKMYGRENLDALPIYDPDDPGDGWIYLGTFESFKPSGLPPGSNTAEDYEFQDNGEDFVFGYDARQYDIRYIRFVNVESWNNQMVTVIGELSFWGSIIN
;
A
#
# COMPACT_ATOMS: atom_id res chain seq x y z
N THR A 1 -23.46 -47.39 30.71
CA THR A 1 -23.66 -46.35 29.67
C THR A 1 -22.27 -45.89 29.25
N THR A 2 -21.78 -46.37 28.11
CA THR A 2 -20.51 -45.93 27.53
C THR A 2 -20.77 -44.59 26.86
N ILE A 3 -20.17 -43.52 27.37
CA ILE A 3 -20.21 -42.22 26.71
C ILE A 3 -19.13 -42.29 25.63
N ASN A 4 -19.56 -42.43 24.39
CA ASN A 4 -18.67 -42.22 23.25
C ASN A 4 -18.40 -40.70 23.13
N ILE A 5 -17.27 -40.25 23.65
CA ILE A 5 -16.75 -38.95 23.39
C ILE A 5 -16.03 -39.08 22.04
N SER A 6 -16.65 -38.62 20.96
CA SER A 6 -15.92 -38.36 19.71
C SER A 6 -14.79 -37.37 20.02
N PRO A 7 -13.55 -37.62 19.62
CA PRO A 7 -12.50 -36.63 19.78
C PRO A 7 -13.00 -35.36 19.12
N LEU A 8 -13.04 -34.25 19.86
CA LEU A 8 -13.25 -32.94 19.23
C LEU A 8 -12.08 -32.74 18.28
N GLU A 9 -12.36 -32.75 17.00
CA GLU A 9 -11.34 -32.48 15.98
C GLU A 9 -10.70 -31.13 16.33
N ALA A 10 -9.38 -31.11 16.50
CA ALA A 10 -8.70 -29.92 16.95
C ALA A 10 -8.98 -28.79 15.90
N PRO A 11 -9.37 -27.58 16.33
CA PRO A 11 -9.79 -26.51 15.42
C PRO A 11 -8.71 -26.13 14.36
N ILE A 12 -7.45 -26.54 14.60
CA ILE A 12 -6.32 -26.28 13.72
C ILE A 12 -6.46 -26.88 12.31
N HIS A 13 -7.10 -28.04 12.13
CA HIS A 13 -7.33 -28.62 10.80
C HIS A 13 -8.33 -27.79 10.00
N GLY A 14 -9.35 -27.23 10.64
CA GLY A 14 -10.28 -26.29 10.00
C GLY A 14 -9.56 -25.03 9.51
N ILE A 15 -8.61 -24.49 10.30
CA ILE A 15 -7.79 -23.35 9.93
C ILE A 15 -6.94 -23.68 8.70
N LEU A 16 -6.20 -24.81 8.70
CA LEU A 16 -5.39 -25.23 7.57
C LEU A 16 -6.23 -25.39 6.29
N ASN A 17 -7.40 -26.00 6.39
CA ASN A 17 -8.29 -26.26 5.27
C ASN A 17 -8.89 -24.98 4.67
N SER A 18 -9.07 -23.94 5.49
CA SER A 18 -9.57 -22.64 5.05
C SER A 18 -8.54 -21.77 4.32
N MET A 19 -7.25 -22.10 4.45
CA MET A 19 -6.18 -21.26 3.90
C MET A 19 -6.29 -21.06 2.40
N VAL A 20 -6.09 -19.83 1.96
CA VAL A 20 -5.93 -19.43 0.55
C VAL A 20 -4.60 -18.70 0.43
N GLY A 21 -3.73 -19.20 -0.46
CA GLY A 21 -2.42 -18.61 -0.72
C GLY A 21 -2.39 -17.88 -2.07
N ASN A 22 -2.03 -16.61 -2.06
CA ASN A 22 -1.89 -15.79 -3.26
C ASN A 22 -0.52 -15.12 -3.29
N ALA A 23 -0.01 -14.91 -4.52
CA ALA A 23 1.22 -14.13 -4.68
C ALA A 23 1.07 -12.73 -4.05
N ASP A 24 2.10 -12.31 -3.32
CA ASP A 24 2.24 -10.95 -2.79
C ASP A 24 3.64 -10.44 -3.12
N PHE A 25 3.87 -9.15 -2.89
CA PHE A 25 5.16 -8.51 -3.14
C PHE A 25 6.26 -9.13 -2.28
N GLY A 26 7.24 -9.72 -2.96
CA GLY A 26 8.34 -10.45 -2.34
C GLY A 26 7.91 -11.68 -1.55
N GLY A 27 6.77 -12.32 -1.87
CA GLY A 27 6.35 -13.51 -1.14
C GLY A 27 4.95 -14.02 -1.44
N ILE A 28 4.30 -14.54 -0.39
CA ILE A 28 2.95 -15.09 -0.43
C ILE A 28 2.09 -14.49 0.69
N ASN A 29 0.84 -14.14 0.38
CA ASN A 29 -0.17 -13.83 1.38
C ASN A 29 -1.03 -15.07 1.63
N ILE A 30 -1.17 -15.45 2.89
CA ILE A 30 -2.04 -16.54 3.35
C ILE A 30 -3.21 -15.95 4.09
N ALA A 31 -4.40 -16.02 3.49
CA ALA A 31 -5.67 -15.76 4.16
C ALA A 31 -6.19 -17.02 4.82
N TYR A 32 -6.83 -16.92 6.00
CA TYR A 32 -7.35 -18.04 6.79
C TYR A 32 -8.57 -17.65 7.61
N GLU A 33 -9.34 -18.66 8.01
CA GLU A 33 -10.46 -18.54 8.94
C GLU A 33 -10.14 -19.31 10.23
N ASN A 34 -10.32 -18.63 11.38
CA ASN A 34 -10.17 -19.19 12.73
C ASN A 34 -11.39 -18.82 13.59
N PRO A 35 -12.59 -19.35 13.28
CA PRO A 35 -13.84 -18.92 13.90
C PRO A 35 -13.87 -19.15 15.42
N THR A 36 -13.10 -20.10 15.92
CA THR A 36 -12.95 -20.38 17.35
C THR A 36 -11.99 -19.46 18.08
N ARG A 37 -11.26 -18.60 17.35
CA ARG A 37 -10.18 -17.75 17.86
C ARG A 37 -9.13 -18.55 18.65
N ALA A 38 -8.82 -19.77 18.19
CA ALA A 38 -7.77 -20.58 18.78
C ALA A 38 -6.42 -19.85 18.72
N GLU A 39 -5.64 -19.94 19.79
CA GLU A 39 -4.26 -19.46 19.80
C GLU A 39 -3.39 -20.46 19.02
N VAL A 40 -2.91 -20.03 17.86
CA VAL A 40 -2.15 -20.88 16.92
C VAL A 40 -0.94 -20.15 16.35
N SER A 41 0.01 -20.92 15.82
CA SER A 41 1.04 -20.43 14.91
C SER A 41 0.87 -21.04 13.53
N LEU A 42 1.01 -20.19 12.50
CA LEU A 42 1.18 -20.60 11.12
C LEU A 42 2.69 -20.70 10.86
N ASN A 43 3.16 -21.91 10.62
CA ASN A 43 4.59 -22.20 10.47
C ASN A 43 4.93 -22.44 9.01
N MET A 44 5.76 -21.58 8.43
CA MET A 44 6.06 -21.58 7.03
C MET A 44 7.47 -22.09 6.76
N SER A 45 7.58 -22.96 5.76
CA SER A 45 8.81 -23.49 5.18
C SER A 45 8.81 -23.32 3.67
N THR A 46 10.00 -23.35 3.07
CA THR A 46 10.17 -23.45 1.62
C THR A 46 10.97 -24.71 1.28
N LEU A 47 10.98 -25.12 0.03
CA LEU A 47 11.84 -26.20 -0.44
C LEU A 47 13.21 -25.64 -0.85
N ASP A 48 14.28 -26.30 -0.46
CA ASP A 48 15.62 -26.05 -1.02
C ASP A 48 15.79 -26.69 -2.41
N SER A 49 16.95 -26.49 -3.03
CA SER A 49 17.27 -27.07 -4.35
C SER A 49 17.30 -28.61 -4.38
N SER A 50 17.32 -29.24 -3.22
CA SER A 50 17.29 -30.71 -3.07
C SER A 50 15.89 -31.23 -2.72
N GLY A 51 14.90 -30.34 -2.59
CA GLY A 51 13.53 -30.67 -2.21
C GLY A 51 13.32 -30.88 -0.72
N ASN A 52 14.25 -30.47 0.15
CA ASN A 52 14.07 -30.55 1.59
C ASN A 52 13.34 -29.31 2.10
N LEU A 53 12.53 -29.49 3.14
CA LEU A 53 11.87 -28.39 3.85
C LEU A 53 12.89 -27.57 4.65
N VAL A 54 12.89 -26.27 4.41
CA VAL A 54 13.67 -25.28 5.18
C VAL A 54 12.69 -24.36 5.87
N PHE A 55 12.62 -24.46 7.20
CA PHE A 55 11.81 -23.56 8.03
C PHE A 55 12.24 -22.11 7.82
N ARG A 56 11.27 -21.20 7.73
CA ARG A 56 11.50 -19.77 7.50
C ARG A 56 11.04 -18.93 8.67
N GLU A 57 9.73 -18.96 8.96
CA GLU A 57 9.17 -18.13 10.03
C GLU A 57 7.85 -18.69 10.56
N SER A 58 7.44 -18.16 11.71
CA SER A 58 6.14 -18.44 12.34
C SER A 58 5.35 -17.15 12.55
N PHE A 59 4.06 -17.17 12.22
CA PHE A 59 3.11 -16.11 12.55
C PHE A 59 2.12 -16.57 13.61
N TYR A 60 2.11 -15.89 14.76
CA TYR A 60 1.25 -16.21 15.90
C TYR A 60 -0.04 -15.39 15.84
N THR A 61 -1.17 -16.05 16.03
CA THR A 61 -2.48 -15.39 15.91
C THR A 61 -3.56 -16.06 16.75
N SER A 62 -4.58 -15.27 17.12
CA SER A 62 -5.88 -15.72 17.64
C SER A 62 -7.04 -14.99 16.95
N GLN A 63 -6.78 -14.37 15.80
CA GLN A 63 -7.79 -13.61 15.06
C GLN A 63 -8.74 -14.56 14.31
N ALA A 64 -10.04 -14.20 14.26
CA ALA A 64 -11.06 -15.05 13.66
C ALA A 64 -10.90 -15.21 12.15
N ASN A 65 -10.66 -14.10 11.45
CA ASN A 65 -10.37 -14.06 10.03
C ASN A 65 -9.24 -13.06 9.82
N ASN A 66 -8.22 -13.46 9.10
CA ASN A 66 -7.09 -12.58 8.84
C ASN A 66 -6.29 -13.09 7.64
N SER A 67 -5.31 -12.30 7.24
CA SER A 67 -4.27 -12.73 6.33
C SER A 67 -2.91 -12.30 6.84
N TYR A 68 -1.87 -13.02 6.45
CA TYR A 68 -0.49 -12.69 6.73
C TYR A 68 0.38 -12.86 5.48
N SER A 69 1.26 -11.89 5.23
CA SER A 69 2.20 -11.93 4.10
C SER A 69 3.57 -12.36 4.58
N PHE A 70 3.99 -13.54 4.15
CA PHE A 70 5.36 -14.03 4.31
C PHE A 70 6.21 -13.44 3.19
N ARG A 71 7.27 -12.68 3.53
CA ARG A 71 8.08 -11.89 2.58
C ARG A 71 9.57 -12.21 2.66
N GLY A 72 10.34 -11.67 1.71
CA GLY A 72 11.79 -11.85 1.63
C GLY A 72 12.21 -12.88 0.59
N TYR A 73 11.40 -13.08 -0.45
CA TYR A 73 11.62 -14.02 -1.54
C TYR A 73 11.74 -13.29 -2.88
N ASP A 74 12.61 -13.83 -3.73
CA ASP A 74 12.77 -13.37 -5.10
C ASP A 74 11.54 -13.72 -5.94
N SER A 75 11.33 -13.00 -7.05
CA SER A 75 10.24 -13.22 -8.00
C SER A 75 10.52 -14.42 -8.90
N VAL A 76 10.60 -15.61 -8.29
CA VAL A 76 10.75 -16.90 -8.96
C VAL A 76 9.74 -17.90 -8.41
N PRO A 77 9.26 -18.89 -9.22
CA PRO A 77 8.34 -19.91 -8.74
C PRO A 77 8.85 -20.56 -7.45
N THR A 78 8.10 -20.42 -6.38
CA THR A 78 8.48 -20.89 -5.05
C THR A 78 7.35 -21.70 -4.43
N VAL A 79 7.69 -22.85 -3.84
CA VAL A 79 6.76 -23.69 -3.10
C VAL A 79 6.84 -23.33 -1.63
N PHE A 80 5.74 -22.77 -1.12
CA PHE A 80 5.54 -22.47 0.29
C PHE A 80 4.77 -23.62 0.95
N VAL A 81 5.28 -24.13 2.05
CA VAL A 81 4.70 -25.26 2.78
C VAL A 81 4.37 -24.81 4.19
N ILE A 82 3.10 -24.93 4.57
CA ILE A 82 2.57 -24.39 5.82
C ILE A 82 1.91 -25.50 6.62
N TYR A 83 2.12 -25.48 7.93
CA TYR A 83 1.32 -26.22 8.91
C TYR A 83 0.88 -25.30 10.04
N VAL A 84 -0.18 -25.71 10.73
CA VAL A 84 -0.71 -24.99 11.90
C VAL A 84 -0.34 -25.75 13.15
N GLU A 85 0.12 -25.02 14.16
CA GLU A 85 0.39 -25.58 15.49
C GLU A 85 -0.42 -24.82 16.55
N ASP A 86 -1.05 -25.56 17.49
CA ASP A 86 -1.75 -24.96 18.62
C ASP A 86 -0.79 -24.70 19.79
N LYS A 87 -1.28 -24.02 20.83
CA LYS A 87 -0.50 -23.70 22.03
C LYS A 87 -0.08 -24.92 22.87
N TRP A 88 -0.57 -26.10 22.58
CA TRP A 88 -0.21 -27.37 23.25
C TRP A 88 0.77 -28.19 22.42
N GLY A 89 1.20 -27.69 21.24
CA GLY A 89 2.15 -28.36 20.36
C GLY A 89 1.51 -29.40 19.44
N ASN A 90 0.17 -29.43 19.29
CA ASN A 90 -0.47 -30.28 18.28
C ASN A 90 -0.31 -29.63 16.93
N GLN A 91 0.11 -30.40 15.94
CA GLN A 91 0.39 -29.93 14.58
C GLN A 91 -0.57 -30.58 13.57
N THR A 92 -0.89 -29.84 12.52
CA THR A 92 -1.60 -30.36 11.35
C THR A 92 -0.63 -31.08 10.41
N GLU A 93 -1.19 -31.75 9.39
CA GLU A 93 -0.47 -32.01 8.14
C GLU A 93 0.00 -30.68 7.51
N THR A 94 0.86 -30.79 6.49
CA THR A 94 1.31 -29.64 5.72
C THR A 94 0.39 -29.36 4.53
N ARG A 95 0.28 -28.09 4.15
CA ARG A 95 -0.35 -27.63 2.91
C ARG A 95 0.65 -26.82 2.08
N SER A 96 0.71 -27.09 0.79
CA SER A 96 1.65 -26.43 -0.13
C SER A 96 0.92 -25.47 -1.06
N PHE A 97 1.59 -24.33 -1.35
CA PHE A 97 1.18 -23.32 -2.31
C PHE A 97 2.36 -23.01 -3.20
N GLU A 98 2.19 -23.12 -4.51
CA GLU A 98 3.18 -22.72 -5.50
C GLU A 98 2.77 -21.38 -6.09
N VAL A 99 3.59 -20.36 -5.88
CA VAL A 99 3.36 -19.00 -6.39
C VAL A 99 4.69 -18.40 -6.85
N THR A 100 4.61 -17.45 -7.80
CA THR A 100 5.73 -16.56 -8.12
C THR A 100 5.48 -15.23 -7.39
N PRO A 101 6.32 -14.87 -6.39
CA PRO A 101 6.20 -13.59 -5.71
C PRO A 101 6.22 -12.41 -6.69
N LEU A 102 5.44 -11.37 -6.41
CA LEU A 102 5.43 -10.15 -7.22
C LEU A 102 6.73 -9.36 -6.99
N GLU A 103 7.26 -8.77 -8.05
CA GLU A 103 8.38 -7.83 -7.94
C GLU A 103 7.93 -6.49 -7.34
N ASP A 104 8.80 -5.83 -6.59
CA ASP A 104 8.61 -4.47 -6.08
C ASP A 104 9.58 -3.52 -6.79
N VAL A 105 9.29 -3.19 -8.05
CA VAL A 105 10.15 -2.32 -8.85
C VAL A 105 9.71 -0.87 -8.74
N PHE A 106 10.67 0.05 -8.78
CA PHE A 106 10.42 1.48 -8.93
C PHE A 106 9.80 1.75 -10.30
N LEU A 107 8.65 2.42 -10.32
CA LEU A 107 7.98 2.75 -11.58
C LEU A 107 8.68 3.92 -12.28
N ASP A 108 9.04 3.72 -13.54
CA ASP A 108 9.75 4.72 -14.33
C ASP A 108 8.85 5.93 -14.63
N LYS A 109 9.22 7.05 -14.05
CA LYS A 109 8.50 8.32 -14.15
C LYS A 109 8.55 8.96 -15.55
N ALA A 110 9.39 8.46 -16.44
CA ALA A 110 9.46 8.93 -17.84
C ALA A 110 8.16 8.65 -18.62
N TYR A 111 7.35 7.70 -18.14
CA TYR A 111 6.05 7.37 -18.74
C TYR A 111 4.87 8.12 -18.11
N TRP A 112 5.10 8.90 -17.06
CA TRP A 112 4.00 9.54 -16.33
C TRP A 112 3.52 10.80 -17.02
N ALA A 113 2.22 11.04 -16.91
CA ALA A 113 1.56 12.22 -17.43
C ALA A 113 0.39 12.67 -16.52
N ILE A 114 0.01 13.94 -16.63
CA ILE A 114 -1.26 14.41 -16.11
C ILE A 114 -2.37 13.87 -17.01
N GLU A 115 -3.36 13.20 -16.39
CA GLU A 115 -4.62 12.89 -17.04
C GLU A 115 -5.68 13.83 -16.48
N SER A 116 -6.09 14.82 -17.30
CA SER A 116 -7.05 15.84 -16.84
C SER A 116 -8.45 15.28 -16.80
N MET A 117 -8.97 15.09 -15.60
CA MET A 117 -10.31 14.57 -15.34
C MET A 117 -11.24 15.66 -14.77
N PRO A 118 -12.56 15.52 -14.92
CA PRO A 118 -13.50 16.43 -14.25
C PRO A 118 -13.23 16.52 -12.74
N GLY A 119 -13.14 17.74 -12.23
CA GLY A 119 -12.87 18.03 -10.82
C GLY A 119 -11.39 18.05 -10.44
N ASP A 120 -10.47 17.72 -11.35
CA ASP A 120 -9.04 17.88 -11.10
C ASP A 120 -8.67 19.37 -11.03
N GLU A 121 -7.77 19.69 -10.08
CA GLU A 121 -7.18 21.02 -9.97
C GLU A 121 -5.93 21.14 -10.86
N SER A 122 -5.66 22.36 -11.32
CA SER A 122 -4.37 22.68 -11.89
C SER A 122 -3.30 22.67 -10.78
N PHE A 123 -2.24 21.91 -10.99
CA PHE A 123 -1.05 21.92 -10.12
C PHE A 123 0.08 22.75 -10.73
N SER A 124 -0.24 23.64 -11.69
CA SER A 124 0.71 24.49 -12.41
C SER A 124 0.49 25.98 -12.14
N GLU A 125 0.05 26.33 -10.95
CA GLU A 125 -0.24 27.71 -10.59
C GLU A 125 1.00 28.46 -10.06
N TYR A 126 0.98 29.78 -10.10
CA TYR A 126 2.04 30.68 -9.55
C TYR A 126 3.45 30.43 -10.10
N GLY A 127 3.55 29.93 -11.33
CA GLY A 127 4.83 29.65 -11.99
C GLY A 127 5.45 28.29 -11.65
N PHE A 128 4.72 27.45 -10.91
CA PHE A 128 5.03 26.04 -10.72
C PHE A 128 4.54 25.18 -11.89
N SER A 129 4.92 23.93 -11.94
CA SER A 129 4.50 22.99 -12.96
C SER A 129 4.11 21.64 -12.37
N ALA A 130 3.00 21.06 -12.81
CA ALA A 130 2.50 19.80 -12.28
C ALA A 130 3.50 18.64 -12.43
N ASN A 131 4.31 18.63 -13.52
CA ASN A 131 5.33 17.59 -13.71
C ASN A 131 6.50 17.66 -12.69
N GLN A 132 6.61 18.74 -11.92
CA GLN A 132 7.53 18.81 -10.79
C GLN A 132 7.15 17.86 -9.64
N ILE A 133 5.95 17.27 -9.68
CA ILE A 133 5.51 16.25 -8.71
C ILE A 133 6.22 14.90 -8.91
N TRP A 134 6.94 14.70 -10.03
CA TRP A 134 7.62 13.43 -10.32
C TRP A 134 8.94 13.59 -11.10
N ASP A 135 9.55 14.77 -11.10
CA ASP A 135 10.78 15.04 -11.87
C ASP A 135 12.08 14.59 -11.17
N GLY A 136 11.98 14.08 -9.95
CA GLY A 136 13.11 13.58 -9.18
C GLY A 136 13.82 14.65 -8.33
N TYR A 137 13.24 15.84 -8.17
CA TYR A 137 13.80 16.94 -7.38
C TYR A 137 12.82 17.42 -6.33
N TRP A 138 13.05 17.16 -5.06
CA TRP A 138 12.14 17.52 -3.96
C TRP A 138 12.77 18.36 -2.84
N SER A 139 14.11 18.48 -2.80
CA SER A 139 14.81 19.24 -1.74
C SER A 139 14.65 20.75 -1.87
N ASN A 140 14.23 21.25 -3.03
CA ASN A 140 14.08 22.68 -3.30
C ASN A 140 12.60 23.08 -3.12
N GLN A 141 12.34 24.01 -2.19
CA GLN A 141 10.97 24.52 -1.95
C GLN A 141 10.28 25.17 -3.15
N TRP A 142 11.01 25.47 -4.23
CA TRP A 142 10.48 26.03 -5.46
C TRP A 142 10.24 24.97 -6.56
N ASN A 143 10.49 23.71 -6.26
CA ASN A 143 10.21 22.58 -7.14
C ASN A 143 9.07 21.76 -6.58
N CYS A 144 7.86 22.00 -7.03
CA CYS A 144 6.65 21.34 -6.56
C CYS A 144 5.47 21.60 -7.50
N GLY A 145 4.45 20.77 -7.44
CA GLY A 145 3.14 21.10 -7.99
C GLY A 145 2.35 21.95 -7.02
N HIS A 146 1.65 22.96 -7.49
CA HIS A 146 0.94 23.95 -6.66
C HIS A 146 -0.42 24.30 -7.26
N THR A 147 -1.51 24.15 -6.47
CA THR A 147 -2.88 24.52 -6.87
C THR A 147 -3.17 26.01 -6.58
N ASN A 148 -4.31 26.50 -7.08
CA ASN A 148 -4.90 27.73 -6.57
C ASN A 148 -5.35 27.62 -5.11
N PHE A 149 -5.57 28.77 -4.46
CA PHE A 149 -6.15 28.85 -3.13
C PHE A 149 -7.68 28.72 -3.23
N LEU A 150 -8.14 27.48 -3.18
CA LEU A 150 -9.55 27.09 -3.23
C LEU A 150 -9.87 26.16 -2.05
N PRO A 151 -11.13 26.02 -1.64
CA PRO A 151 -11.47 25.06 -0.59
C PRO A 151 -11.08 23.62 -0.97
N LEU A 152 -10.51 22.87 -0.03
CA LEU A 152 -10.28 21.44 -0.18
C LEU A 152 -11.63 20.68 -0.24
N PRO A 153 -11.68 19.49 -0.85
CA PRO A 153 -10.54 18.70 -1.32
C PRO A 153 -10.04 19.14 -2.70
N HIS A 154 -8.74 18.98 -2.94
CA HIS A 154 -8.14 19.11 -4.27
C HIS A 154 -7.68 17.75 -4.77
N GLN A 155 -7.86 17.50 -6.06
CA GLN A 155 -7.46 16.24 -6.67
C GLN A 155 -6.59 16.42 -7.89
N LEU A 156 -5.82 15.37 -8.18
CA LEU A 156 -4.94 15.23 -9.33
C LEU A 156 -5.04 13.80 -9.83
N THR A 157 -5.18 13.63 -11.14
CA THR A 157 -5.09 12.31 -11.77
C THR A 157 -3.80 12.18 -12.57
N LEU A 158 -3.04 11.11 -12.28
CA LEU A 158 -1.81 10.73 -12.96
C LEU A 158 -2.05 9.48 -13.80
N ASP A 159 -1.61 9.48 -15.06
CA ASP A 159 -1.36 8.28 -15.85
C ASP A 159 0.06 7.81 -15.56
N LEU A 160 0.23 6.59 -15.05
CA LEU A 160 1.53 5.97 -14.81
C LEU A 160 2.15 5.41 -16.12
N GLY A 161 1.42 5.50 -17.25
CA GLY A 161 1.85 5.07 -18.57
C GLY A 161 1.86 3.55 -18.79
N GLN A 162 1.68 2.77 -17.73
CA GLN A 162 1.69 1.31 -17.75
C GLN A 162 0.80 0.74 -16.66
N THR A 163 0.20 -0.42 -16.92
CA THR A 163 -0.61 -1.14 -15.94
C THR A 163 0.29 -1.84 -14.92
N THR A 164 -0.03 -1.73 -13.64
CA THR A 164 0.80 -2.23 -12.55
C THR A 164 -0.06 -2.65 -11.35
N LYS A 165 0.40 -3.63 -10.58
CA LYS A 165 -0.05 -3.81 -9.20
C LYS A 165 0.81 -2.93 -8.31
N LEU A 166 0.19 -2.04 -7.55
CA LEU A 166 0.90 -1.09 -6.69
C LEU A 166 1.17 -1.70 -5.31
N ASN A 167 2.41 -1.62 -4.82
CA ASN A 167 2.79 -2.06 -3.48
C ASN A 167 2.84 -0.90 -2.50
N ARG A 168 3.58 0.14 -2.83
CA ARG A 168 3.89 1.27 -1.95
C ARG A 168 4.19 2.54 -2.75
N PHE A 169 4.19 3.65 -2.04
CA PHE A 169 4.60 4.93 -2.61
C PHE A 169 5.33 5.77 -1.56
N LYS A 170 6.04 6.78 -2.04
CA LYS A 170 6.58 7.86 -1.22
C LYS A 170 5.93 9.19 -1.58
N LEU A 171 5.62 9.95 -0.53
CA LEU A 171 5.28 11.35 -0.62
C LEU A 171 6.44 12.18 -0.07
N TYR A 172 6.91 13.14 -0.87
CA TYR A 172 7.83 14.15 -0.41
C TYR A 172 7.06 15.46 -0.26
N GLN A 173 7.04 15.96 0.94
CA GLN A 173 6.44 17.26 1.24
C GLN A 173 7.25 18.39 0.56
N ARG A 174 6.63 19.51 0.25
CA ARG A 174 7.37 20.69 -0.17
C ARG A 174 8.38 21.07 0.92
N GLY A 175 9.64 21.09 0.57
CA GLY A 175 10.74 21.29 1.51
C GLY A 175 11.01 22.74 1.89
N GLY A 176 12.19 22.96 2.47
CA GLY A 176 12.67 24.27 2.87
C GLY A 176 11.83 24.91 3.96
N SER A 177 11.65 26.24 3.90
CA SER A 177 10.86 26.99 4.88
C SER A 177 9.36 26.66 4.83
N GLU A 178 8.89 25.95 3.84
CA GLU A 178 7.47 25.62 3.63
C GLU A 178 7.09 24.22 4.11
N LEU A 179 8.05 23.47 4.65
CA LEU A 179 7.83 22.11 5.14
C LEU A 179 6.77 22.06 6.26
N TYR A 180 5.82 21.12 6.15
CA TYR A 180 4.66 20.92 7.04
C TYR A 180 3.80 22.18 7.23
N LYS A 181 3.72 23.01 6.21
CA LYS A 181 2.81 24.14 6.13
C LYS A 181 2.48 24.43 4.65
N HIS A 182 1.81 25.53 4.37
CA HIS A 182 1.55 26.05 3.04
C HIS A 182 1.02 25.00 2.06
N GLY A 183 -0.02 24.26 2.46
CA GLY A 183 -0.71 23.33 1.59
C GLY A 183 -0.07 21.95 1.42
N ASN A 184 1.00 21.66 2.15
CA ASN A 184 1.53 20.30 2.20
C ASN A 184 0.44 19.32 2.64
N PRO A 185 0.21 18.17 1.95
CA PRO A 185 -0.82 17.22 2.30
C PRO A 185 -0.60 16.64 3.68
N LYS A 186 -1.68 16.59 4.50
CA LYS A 186 -1.69 15.95 5.80
C LYS A 186 -2.54 14.69 5.78
N ILE A 187 -3.82 14.81 5.40
CA ILE A 187 -4.71 13.67 5.19
C ILE A 187 -5.10 13.66 3.72
N PHE A 188 -4.90 12.53 3.06
CA PHE A 188 -5.22 12.38 1.66
C PHE A 188 -5.71 10.97 1.34
N LYS A 189 -6.51 10.87 0.28
CA LYS A 189 -7.02 9.60 -0.24
C LYS A 189 -6.35 9.28 -1.56
N MET A 190 -6.21 8.00 -1.84
CA MET A 190 -5.80 7.53 -3.16
C MET A 190 -6.84 6.58 -3.74
N TYR A 191 -7.07 6.74 -5.02
CA TYR A 191 -7.88 5.85 -5.84
C TYR A 191 -7.08 5.41 -7.06
N GLY A 192 -7.38 4.23 -7.56
CA GLY A 192 -6.73 3.66 -8.73
C GLY A 192 -7.73 3.17 -9.76
N ARG A 193 -7.28 3.07 -11.01
CA ARG A 193 -8.08 2.56 -12.12
C ARG A 193 -7.17 1.98 -13.20
N GLU A 194 -7.63 0.92 -13.86
CA GLU A 194 -6.87 0.34 -14.98
C GLU A 194 -7.05 1.12 -16.29
N ASN A 195 -8.27 1.56 -16.60
CA ASN A 195 -8.62 2.26 -17.82
C ASN A 195 -9.64 3.39 -17.57
N LEU A 196 -9.86 4.27 -18.54
CA LEU A 196 -10.75 5.43 -18.47
C LEU A 196 -11.94 5.33 -19.42
N ASP A 197 -12.46 4.13 -19.67
CA ASP A 197 -13.55 3.90 -20.63
C ASP A 197 -14.86 4.64 -20.31
N ALA A 198 -15.08 5.01 -19.04
CA ALA A 198 -16.17 5.87 -18.61
C ALA A 198 -15.63 7.05 -17.80
N LEU A 199 -16.10 8.26 -18.08
CA LEU A 199 -15.78 9.44 -17.28
C LEU A 199 -16.47 9.31 -15.91
N PRO A 200 -15.72 9.37 -14.81
CA PRO A 200 -16.29 9.33 -13.48
C PRO A 200 -17.08 10.61 -13.19
N ILE A 201 -18.14 10.47 -12.38
CA ILE A 201 -18.80 11.62 -11.76
C ILE A 201 -17.84 12.14 -10.66
N TYR A 202 -17.64 13.44 -10.62
CA TYR A 202 -16.83 14.04 -9.58
C TYR A 202 -17.53 14.00 -8.23
N ASP A 203 -16.99 13.25 -7.31
CA ASP A 203 -17.29 13.26 -5.88
C ASP A 203 -16.01 12.85 -5.14
N PRO A 204 -15.42 13.70 -4.28
CA PRO A 204 -14.20 13.35 -3.56
C PRO A 204 -14.38 12.21 -2.55
N ASP A 205 -15.63 11.90 -2.15
CA ASP A 205 -15.94 10.77 -1.28
C ASP A 205 -16.39 9.52 -2.06
N ASP A 206 -16.92 9.74 -3.28
CA ASP A 206 -17.26 8.70 -4.26
C ASP A 206 -16.86 9.17 -5.66
N PRO A 207 -15.63 8.90 -6.12
CA PRO A 207 -15.12 9.37 -7.41
C PRO A 207 -15.82 8.74 -8.62
N GLY A 208 -16.86 7.96 -8.40
CA GLY A 208 -17.68 7.35 -9.43
C GLY A 208 -17.26 5.95 -9.84
N ASP A 209 -18.05 5.32 -10.72
CA ASP A 209 -17.87 3.94 -11.13
C ASP A 209 -16.47 3.67 -11.73
N GLY A 210 -15.89 2.55 -11.33
CA GLY A 210 -14.60 2.08 -11.81
C GLY A 210 -13.38 2.64 -11.09
N TRP A 211 -13.53 3.58 -10.15
CA TRP A 211 -12.45 3.97 -9.24
C TRP A 211 -12.39 3.02 -8.04
N ILE A 212 -11.22 2.46 -7.80
CA ILE A 212 -10.93 1.55 -6.70
C ILE A 212 -10.30 2.38 -5.59
N TYR A 213 -10.90 2.37 -4.40
CA TYR A 213 -10.33 3.00 -3.23
C TYR A 213 -9.08 2.25 -2.77
N LEU A 214 -7.93 2.93 -2.79
CA LEU A 214 -6.63 2.34 -2.42
C LEU A 214 -6.25 2.65 -0.97
N GLY A 215 -6.84 3.65 -0.35
CA GLY A 215 -6.61 3.98 1.05
C GLY A 215 -6.71 5.46 1.37
N THR A 216 -6.89 5.75 2.68
CA THR A 216 -6.67 7.05 3.28
C THR A 216 -5.35 7.01 4.04
N PHE A 217 -4.53 8.03 3.85
CA PHE A 217 -3.19 8.14 4.40
C PHE A 217 -3.06 9.44 5.19
N GLU A 218 -2.30 9.40 6.25
CA GLU A 218 -1.98 10.57 7.07
C GLU A 218 -0.46 10.75 7.13
N SER A 219 -0.01 11.95 6.75
CA SER A 219 1.39 12.33 6.83
C SER A 219 1.81 12.56 8.27
N PHE A 220 3.00 12.08 8.61
CA PHE A 220 3.57 12.14 9.94
C PHE A 220 4.67 13.21 10.01
N LYS A 221 4.67 13.98 11.10
CA LYS A 221 5.73 14.94 11.40
C LYS A 221 6.55 14.44 12.59
N PRO A 222 7.83 14.03 12.40
CA PRO A 222 8.64 13.39 13.44
C PRO A 222 8.72 14.16 14.75
N SER A 223 8.96 15.46 14.69
CA SER A 223 9.09 16.29 15.88
C SER A 223 7.79 16.47 16.68
N GLY A 224 6.61 16.26 16.05
CA GLY A 224 5.31 16.56 16.64
C GLY A 224 5.08 18.06 16.94
N LEU A 225 5.99 18.95 16.55
CA LEU A 225 5.86 20.38 16.76
C LEU A 225 4.79 21.01 15.86
N PRO A 226 4.22 22.15 16.21
CA PRO A 226 3.23 22.84 15.37
C PRO A 226 3.76 23.11 13.95
N PRO A 227 2.84 23.22 12.94
CA PRO A 227 3.21 23.57 11.58
C PRO A 227 4.10 24.83 11.51
N GLY A 228 5.15 24.78 10.68
CA GLY A 228 6.12 25.87 10.54
C GLY A 228 7.25 25.89 11.58
N SER A 229 7.21 25.01 12.60
CA SER A 229 8.31 24.82 13.54
C SER A 229 8.97 23.47 13.26
N ASN A 230 10.08 23.45 12.51
CA ASN A 230 10.72 22.23 12.05
C ASN A 230 12.07 22.01 12.75
N THR A 231 12.43 20.75 12.95
CA THR A 231 13.72 20.29 13.47
C THR A 231 14.57 19.69 12.34
N ALA A 232 15.83 19.38 12.62
CA ALA A 232 16.69 18.67 11.68
C ALA A 232 16.11 17.30 11.30
N GLU A 233 15.47 16.60 12.24
CA GLU A 233 14.81 15.32 12.02
C GLU A 233 13.62 15.44 11.04
N ASP A 234 12.83 16.53 11.12
CA ASP A 234 11.74 16.79 10.18
C ASP A 234 12.27 16.98 8.74
N TYR A 235 13.38 17.68 8.59
CA TYR A 235 14.02 17.85 7.26
C TYR A 235 14.62 16.56 6.74
N GLU A 236 15.29 15.77 7.59
CA GLU A 236 15.84 14.47 7.20
C GLU A 236 14.72 13.50 6.77
N PHE A 237 13.60 13.50 7.49
CA PHE A 237 12.43 12.69 7.14
C PHE A 237 11.84 13.10 5.78
N GLN A 238 11.71 14.40 5.52
CA GLN A 238 11.26 14.93 4.24
C GLN A 238 12.22 14.59 3.12
N ASP A 239 13.54 14.69 3.33
CA ASP A 239 14.56 14.37 2.31
C ASP A 239 14.55 12.88 1.95
N ASN A 240 14.24 11.99 2.90
CA ASN A 240 14.08 10.55 2.67
C ASN A 240 12.74 10.19 2.01
N GLY A 241 11.75 11.07 2.07
CA GLY A 241 10.37 10.82 1.65
C GLY A 241 9.62 9.91 2.58
N GLU A 242 8.36 10.21 2.82
CA GLU A 242 7.48 9.45 3.69
C GLU A 242 6.94 8.21 2.96
N ASP A 243 7.24 7.02 3.50
CA ASP A 243 6.81 5.74 2.94
C ASP A 243 5.39 5.37 3.36
N PHE A 244 4.57 4.98 2.39
CA PHE A 244 3.24 4.43 2.58
C PHE A 244 3.10 3.10 1.84
N VAL A 245 2.43 2.13 2.46
CA VAL A 245 2.15 0.82 1.87
C VAL A 245 0.67 0.69 1.63
N PHE A 246 0.27 0.28 0.43
CA PHE A 246 -1.13 -0.04 0.13
C PHE A 246 -1.58 -1.28 0.88
N GLY A 247 -2.85 -1.30 1.31
CA GLY A 247 -3.45 -2.48 1.91
C GLY A 247 -3.43 -3.68 0.97
N TYR A 248 -3.46 -4.91 1.53
CA TYR A 248 -3.40 -6.12 0.72
C TYR A 248 -4.44 -6.15 -0.39
N ASP A 249 -5.70 -5.82 -0.07
CA ASP A 249 -6.79 -5.82 -1.06
C ASP A 249 -6.53 -4.83 -2.19
N ALA A 250 -6.05 -3.63 -1.89
CA ALA A 250 -5.71 -2.62 -2.87
C ALA A 250 -4.59 -3.08 -3.84
N ARG A 251 -3.63 -3.87 -3.33
CA ARG A 251 -2.50 -4.40 -4.09
C ARG A 251 -2.89 -5.51 -5.09
N GLN A 252 -4.13 -6.01 -5.03
CA GLN A 252 -4.60 -7.06 -5.95
C GLN A 252 -5.11 -6.50 -7.29
N TYR A 253 -5.38 -5.21 -7.36
CA TYR A 253 -5.93 -4.56 -8.55
C TYR A 253 -4.85 -4.15 -9.54
N ASP A 254 -5.20 -4.23 -10.82
CA ASP A 254 -4.40 -3.73 -11.92
C ASP A 254 -4.71 -2.24 -12.10
N ILE A 255 -3.70 -1.39 -11.94
CA ILE A 255 -3.84 0.06 -11.87
C ILE A 255 -2.90 0.70 -12.89
N ARG A 256 -3.41 1.64 -13.68
CA ARG A 256 -2.64 2.54 -14.52
C ARG A 256 -2.82 4.00 -14.14
N TYR A 257 -4.04 4.38 -13.75
CA TYR A 257 -4.37 5.75 -13.37
C TYR A 257 -4.49 5.85 -11.85
N ILE A 258 -3.82 6.84 -11.28
CA ILE A 258 -3.88 7.16 -9.85
C ILE A 258 -4.56 8.51 -9.68
N ARG A 259 -5.55 8.58 -8.80
CA ARG A 259 -6.12 9.83 -8.33
C ARG A 259 -5.68 10.09 -6.90
N PHE A 260 -4.95 11.16 -6.71
CA PHE A 260 -4.58 11.70 -5.41
C PHE A 260 -5.60 12.76 -5.01
N VAL A 261 -6.18 12.67 -3.81
CA VAL A 261 -7.18 13.60 -3.29
C VAL A 261 -6.69 14.14 -1.94
N ASN A 262 -6.25 15.40 -1.91
CA ASN A 262 -5.87 16.06 -0.65
C ASN A 262 -7.12 16.50 0.09
N VAL A 263 -7.35 15.94 1.28
CA VAL A 263 -8.53 16.21 2.11
C VAL A 263 -8.21 17.25 3.19
N GLU A 264 -7.00 17.20 3.77
CA GLU A 264 -6.53 18.13 4.79
C GLU A 264 -5.06 18.48 4.53
N SER A 265 -4.75 19.77 4.52
CA SER A 265 -3.38 20.25 4.45
C SER A 265 -2.82 20.58 5.83
N TRP A 266 -1.52 20.44 6.00
CA TRP A 266 -0.81 20.98 7.15
C TRP A 266 -1.11 22.49 7.29
N ASN A 267 -1.36 22.93 8.52
CA ASN A 267 -1.73 24.32 8.83
C ASN A 267 -3.08 24.78 8.24
N ASN A 268 -4.01 23.85 7.91
CA ASN A 268 -5.37 24.13 7.42
C ASN A 268 -5.42 25.11 6.24
N GLN A 269 -4.44 25.07 5.35
CA GLN A 269 -4.41 25.93 4.17
C GLN A 269 -5.33 25.39 3.06
N MET A 270 -6.06 26.30 2.42
CA MET A 270 -6.92 25.98 1.27
C MET A 270 -6.12 25.95 -0.05
N VAL A 271 -5.08 25.16 -0.09
CA VAL A 271 -4.18 24.97 -1.22
C VAL A 271 -3.54 23.59 -1.08
N THR A 272 -3.15 22.97 -2.17
CA THR A 272 -2.37 21.72 -2.18
C THR A 272 -1.04 21.96 -2.86
N VAL A 273 0.03 21.54 -2.18
CA VAL A 273 1.38 21.63 -2.70
C VAL A 273 2.09 20.30 -2.48
N ILE A 274 2.52 19.66 -3.57
CA ILE A 274 3.21 18.36 -3.53
C ILE A 274 4.62 18.56 -4.04
N GLY A 275 5.62 18.19 -3.22
CA GLY A 275 7.02 18.19 -3.62
C GLY A 275 7.29 17.11 -4.65
N GLU A 276 7.06 15.85 -4.29
CA GLU A 276 7.30 14.73 -5.18
C GLU A 276 6.45 13.51 -4.80
N LEU A 277 6.12 12.68 -5.79
CA LEU A 277 5.55 11.34 -5.63
C LEU A 277 6.45 10.30 -6.29
N SER A 278 6.51 9.13 -5.69
CA SER A 278 7.20 7.96 -6.24
C SER A 278 6.41 6.70 -5.94
N PHE A 279 6.27 5.81 -6.91
CA PHE A 279 5.52 4.55 -6.74
C PHE A 279 6.40 3.35 -7.02
N TRP A 280 6.09 2.24 -6.34
CA TRP A 280 6.68 0.92 -6.56
C TRP A 280 5.57 -0.10 -6.73
N GLY A 281 5.82 -1.06 -7.59
CA GLY A 281 4.87 -2.11 -7.88
C GLY A 281 5.40 -3.16 -8.84
N SER A 282 4.53 -4.05 -9.30
CA SER A 282 4.82 -5.07 -10.31
C SER A 282 4.14 -4.70 -11.61
N ILE A 283 4.92 -4.53 -12.68
CA ILE A 283 4.41 -4.20 -14.02
C ILE A 283 3.67 -5.41 -14.57
N ILE A 284 2.47 -5.17 -15.09
CA ILE A 284 1.64 -6.19 -15.74
C ILE A 284 1.84 -6.08 -17.26
N ASN A 285 2.36 -7.15 -17.87
CA ASN A 285 2.62 -7.24 -19.32
C ASN A 285 1.44 -7.87 -20.07
#